data_5fcb01befabf568c99b46d2afdb40e9c
#
_entry.id   5fcb01befabf568c99b46d2afdb40e9c
#
_cell.length_a   1.000
_cell.length_b   1.000
_cell.length_c   1.000
_cell.angle_alpha   90.00
_cell.angle_beta   90.00
_cell.angle_gamma   90.00
#
_symmetry.space_group_name_H-M   'P 1'
#
loop_
_entity.id
_entity.type
_entity.pdbx_description
1 polymer ?
#
loop_
_entity_poly.entity_id
_entity_poly.type
_entity_poly.pdbx_seq_one_letter_code
_entity_poly.pdbx_strand_id
1 'polypeptide(L)'
;MTDTEQVRILIVDDDETIRKSITTVLEEKGYLADTAENGRTAIRKSDKEVYNLALIDIRLPDMDGVQLLTALKETTPKMVKIIITGYPSLQNAVEAVNKGADGYIVKPIKMGELLTMIKEHLRKQQEAGKYTEQKVVEFIETRAKELESR
;
A
#
# COMPACT_ATOMS: atom_id res chain seq x y z
N MET A 1 -16.18 -11.04 -10.73
CA MET A 1 -15.79 -10.82 -10.38
C MET A 1 -14.85 -10.51 -10.42
N THR A 2 -14.70 -10.47 -10.79
CA THR A 2 -13.77 -10.32 -10.83
C THR A 2 -13.14 -9.74 -10.18
N ASP A 3 -13.29 -9.21 -10.16
CA ASP A 3 -12.85 -8.61 -9.50
C ASP A 3 -12.78 -8.88 -8.36
N THR A 4 -12.89 -9.65 -8.25
CA THR A 4 -12.66 -10.35 -7.09
C THR A 4 -11.26 -10.61 -6.80
N GLU A 5 -10.40 -9.81 -7.42
CA GLU A 5 -9.06 -9.82 -6.95
C GLU A 5 -9.06 -9.47 -5.50
N GLN A 6 -8.61 -10.40 -4.72
CA GLN A 6 -8.54 -10.25 -3.30
C GLN A 6 -7.47 -9.22 -2.97
N VAL A 7 -7.87 -8.13 -2.39
CA VAL A 7 -6.95 -7.10 -1.91
C VAL A 7 -6.21 -7.63 -0.69
N ARG A 8 -4.89 -7.56 -0.72
CA ARG A 8 -4.02 -7.99 0.39
C ARG A 8 -3.30 -6.79 0.99
N ILE A 9 -3.41 -6.65 2.31
CA ILE A 9 -2.84 -5.51 3.06
C ILE A 9 -1.84 -6.04 4.08
N LEU A 10 -0.67 -5.40 4.14
CA LEU A 10 0.37 -5.71 5.13
C LEU A 10 0.32 -4.67 6.25
N ILE A 11 0.26 -5.13 7.49
CA ILE A 11 0.23 -4.26 8.68
C ILE A 11 1.56 -4.41 9.40
N VAL A 12 2.36 -3.35 9.47
CA VAL A 12 3.68 -3.34 10.09
C VAL A 12 3.65 -2.46 11.33
N ASP A 13 3.63 -3.08 12.50
CA ASP A 13 3.58 -2.40 13.79
C ASP A 13 4.10 -3.37 14.85
N ASP A 14 4.90 -2.91 15.79
CA ASP A 14 5.42 -3.76 16.86
C ASP A 14 4.39 -4.00 17.97
N ASP A 15 3.31 -3.24 18.01
CA ASP A 15 2.25 -3.39 18.99
C ASP A 15 1.26 -4.47 18.53
N GLU A 16 1.21 -5.58 19.25
CA GLU A 16 0.32 -6.70 18.94
C GLU A 16 -1.15 -6.30 18.98
N THR A 17 -1.54 -5.47 19.92
CA THR A 17 -2.94 -5.01 20.07
C THR A 17 -3.37 -4.23 18.83
N ILE A 18 -2.50 -3.35 18.33
CA ILE A 18 -2.78 -2.56 17.12
C ILE A 18 -2.89 -3.50 15.91
N ARG A 19 -1.95 -4.44 15.75
CA ARG A 19 -2.00 -5.40 14.64
C ARG A 19 -3.30 -6.20 14.65
N LYS A 20 -3.70 -6.70 15.79
CA LYS A 20 -4.95 -7.48 15.93
C LYS A 20 -6.19 -6.66 15.63
N SER A 21 -6.26 -5.44 16.16
CA SER A 21 -7.40 -4.55 15.95
C SER A 21 -7.58 -4.20 14.48
N ILE A 22 -6.50 -3.83 13.81
CA ILE A 22 -6.55 -3.48 12.38
C ILE A 22 -6.90 -4.72 11.55
N THR A 23 -6.27 -5.86 11.83
CA THR A 23 -6.53 -7.11 11.12
C THR A 23 -8.03 -7.47 11.18
N THR A 24 -8.61 -7.41 12.37
CA THR A 24 -10.04 -7.72 12.56
C THR A 24 -10.92 -6.82 11.69
N VAL A 25 -10.67 -5.52 11.72
CA VAL A 25 -11.46 -4.56 10.95
C VAL A 25 -11.30 -4.78 9.44
N LEU A 26 -10.07 -5.03 8.98
CA LEU A 26 -9.81 -5.26 7.55
C LEU A 26 -10.46 -6.56 7.05
N GLU A 27 -10.37 -7.62 7.84
CA GLU A 27 -10.98 -8.90 7.47
C GLU A 27 -12.51 -8.81 7.41
N GLU A 28 -13.12 -8.04 8.29
CA GLU A 28 -14.56 -7.77 8.25
C GLU A 28 -14.96 -7.07 6.95
N LYS A 29 -14.08 -6.31 6.34
CA LYS A 29 -14.33 -5.64 5.06
C LYS A 29 -13.97 -6.50 3.84
N GLY A 30 -13.53 -7.72 4.05
CA GLY A 30 -13.21 -8.65 2.98
C GLY A 30 -11.79 -8.57 2.46
N TYR A 31 -10.90 -7.83 3.12
CA TYR A 31 -9.49 -7.78 2.75
C TYR A 31 -8.72 -8.94 3.38
N LEU A 32 -7.69 -9.40 2.69
CA LEU A 32 -6.70 -10.28 3.30
C LEU A 32 -5.69 -9.41 4.05
N ALA A 33 -5.35 -9.80 5.27
CA ALA A 33 -4.43 -9.04 6.11
C ALA A 33 -3.30 -9.93 6.58
N ASP A 34 -2.06 -9.50 6.34
CA ASP A 34 -0.87 -10.10 6.90
C ASP A 34 -0.23 -9.09 7.83
N THR A 35 0.50 -9.57 8.83
CA THR A 35 1.14 -8.70 9.82
C THR A 35 2.63 -8.92 9.88
N ALA A 36 3.36 -7.88 10.29
CA ALA A 36 4.78 -7.95 10.57
C ALA A 36 5.05 -7.09 11.80
N GLU A 37 5.83 -7.63 12.74
CA GLU A 37 6.17 -6.94 13.98
C GLU A 37 7.40 -6.04 13.88
N ASN A 38 8.13 -6.14 12.76
CA ASN A 38 9.34 -5.37 12.51
C ASN A 38 9.57 -5.21 11.02
N GLY A 39 10.56 -4.38 10.66
CA GLY A 39 10.87 -4.08 9.26
C GLY A 39 11.41 -5.29 8.49
N ARG A 40 12.27 -6.09 9.10
CA ARG A 40 12.84 -7.28 8.44
C ARG A 40 11.76 -8.28 8.04
N THR A 41 10.81 -8.52 8.94
CA THR A 41 9.70 -9.42 8.65
C THR A 41 8.84 -8.85 7.51
N ALA A 42 8.60 -7.53 7.52
CA ALA A 42 7.85 -6.87 6.46
C ALA A 42 8.53 -7.03 5.10
N ILE A 43 9.83 -6.79 5.03
CA ILE A 43 10.61 -6.95 3.79
C ILE A 43 10.52 -8.38 3.28
N ARG A 44 10.75 -9.36 4.15
CA ARG A 44 10.70 -10.78 3.79
C ARG A 44 9.33 -11.17 3.25
N LYS A 45 8.25 -10.72 3.89
CA LYS A 45 6.90 -11.00 3.43
C LYS A 45 6.62 -10.33 2.09
N SER A 46 7.08 -9.09 1.89
CA SER A 46 6.90 -8.39 0.62
C SER A 46 7.66 -9.02 -0.54
N ASP A 47 8.73 -9.76 -0.26
CA ASP A 47 9.47 -10.50 -1.29
C ASP A 47 8.72 -11.75 -1.77
N LYS A 48 7.85 -12.29 -0.93
CA LYS A 48 7.13 -13.54 -1.21
C LYS A 48 5.69 -13.33 -1.66
N GLU A 49 5.10 -12.20 -1.30
CA GLU A 49 3.69 -11.94 -1.54
C GLU A 49 3.51 -10.53 -2.09
N VAL A 50 2.55 -10.34 -2.98
CA VAL A 50 2.23 -9.00 -3.50
C VAL A 50 1.16 -8.38 -2.62
N TYR A 51 1.45 -7.21 -2.08
CA TYR A 51 0.50 -6.44 -1.28
C TYR A 51 0.01 -5.23 -2.05
N ASN A 52 -1.29 -4.99 -2.00
CA ASN A 52 -1.88 -3.80 -2.61
C ASN A 52 -1.57 -2.55 -1.79
N LEU A 53 -1.44 -2.73 -0.48
CA LEU A 53 -1.27 -1.62 0.45
C LEU A 53 -0.51 -2.09 1.68
N ALA A 54 0.31 -1.22 2.25
CA ALA A 54 0.98 -1.45 3.53
C ALA A 54 0.71 -0.30 4.47
N LEU A 55 0.39 -0.64 5.72
CA LEU A 55 0.28 0.28 6.84
C LEU A 55 1.54 0.13 7.67
N ILE A 56 2.31 1.19 7.84
CA ILE A 56 3.66 1.13 8.39
C ILE A 56 3.81 2.09 9.57
N ASP A 57 4.08 1.53 10.77
CA ASP A 57 4.45 2.35 11.92
C ASP A 57 5.83 2.97 11.67
N ILE A 58 5.96 4.24 12.04
CA ILE A 58 7.22 4.95 11.84
C ILE A 58 8.33 4.46 12.77
N ARG A 59 7.99 3.98 13.95
CA ARG A 59 8.96 3.46 14.92
C ARG A 59 8.86 1.95 15.03
N LEU A 60 9.79 1.28 14.38
CA LEU A 60 9.92 -0.16 14.46
C LEU A 60 11.17 -0.52 15.27
N PRO A 61 11.21 -1.73 15.89
CA PRO A 61 12.35 -2.07 16.75
C PRO A 61 13.68 -2.19 16.04
N ASP A 62 13.66 -2.53 14.75
CA ASP A 62 14.88 -2.80 13.98
C ASP A 62 15.20 -1.73 12.92
N MET A 63 14.28 -0.85 12.61
CA MET A 63 14.50 0.23 11.64
C MET A 63 13.41 1.30 11.76
N ASP A 64 13.65 2.44 11.13
CA ASP A 64 12.66 3.50 10.98
C ASP A 64 11.66 3.09 9.86
N GLY A 65 10.38 3.35 10.08
CA GLY A 65 9.35 3.06 9.07
C GLY A 65 9.55 3.84 7.77
N VAL A 66 10.19 5.02 7.83
CA VAL A 66 10.53 5.78 6.62
C VAL A 66 11.56 5.02 5.78
N GLN A 67 12.54 4.38 6.42
CA GLN A 67 13.52 3.53 5.71
C GLN A 67 12.83 2.33 5.05
N LEU A 68 11.82 1.79 5.70
CA LEU A 68 11.07 0.66 5.17
C LEU A 68 10.34 1.00 3.87
N LEU A 69 9.91 2.25 3.70
CA LEU A 69 9.21 2.68 2.48
C LEU A 69 9.98 2.33 1.20
N THR A 70 11.30 2.49 1.22
CA THR A 70 12.14 2.19 0.04
C THR A 70 12.68 0.77 0.03
N ALA A 71 12.60 0.07 1.15
CA ALA A 71 13.11 -1.29 1.27
C ALA A 71 12.09 -2.36 0.84
N LEU A 72 10.81 -2.03 0.84
CA LEU A 72 9.76 -2.96 0.38
C LEU A 72 9.86 -3.14 -1.12
N LYS A 73 9.57 -4.36 -1.58
CA LYS A 73 9.66 -4.70 -3.01
C LYS A 73 8.68 -3.85 -3.82
N GLU A 74 9.17 -3.27 -4.91
CA GLU A 74 8.32 -2.56 -5.86
C GLU A 74 7.47 -3.56 -6.64
N THR A 75 6.20 -3.23 -6.83
CA THR A 75 5.24 -4.11 -7.48
C THR A 75 4.45 -3.38 -8.54
N THR A 76 3.76 -4.15 -9.37
CA THR A 76 2.77 -3.64 -10.32
C THR A 76 1.47 -4.39 -10.08
N PRO A 77 0.40 -3.73 -9.64
CA PRO A 77 0.31 -2.28 -9.39
C PRO A 77 1.20 -1.83 -8.22
N LYS A 78 1.58 -0.56 -8.25
CA LYS A 78 2.43 0.01 -7.23
C LYS A 78 1.74 -0.05 -5.86
N MET A 79 2.43 -0.63 -4.88
CA MET A 79 1.93 -0.73 -3.51
C MET A 79 1.64 0.65 -2.93
N VAL A 80 0.45 0.84 -2.39
CA VAL A 80 0.10 2.03 -1.62
C VAL A 80 0.78 1.90 -0.24
N LYS A 81 1.45 2.95 0.22
CA LYS A 81 2.16 2.94 1.50
C LYS A 81 1.64 4.07 2.39
N ILE A 82 1.10 3.71 3.55
CA ILE A 82 0.54 4.65 4.51
C ILE A 82 1.34 4.56 5.80
N ILE A 83 1.91 5.68 6.23
CA ILE A 83 2.62 5.77 7.50
C ILE A 83 1.61 6.03 8.62
N ILE A 84 1.81 5.34 9.74
CA ILE A 84 1.03 5.54 10.96
C ILE A 84 2.01 5.87 12.08
N THR A 85 1.78 6.96 12.81
CA THR A 85 2.71 7.40 13.84
C THR A 85 2.03 7.99 15.06
N GLY A 86 2.55 7.65 16.25
CA GLY A 86 2.22 8.31 17.50
C GLY A 86 3.10 9.54 17.79
N TYR A 87 4.10 9.78 16.93
CA TYR A 87 5.09 10.84 17.12
C TYR A 87 5.20 11.68 15.86
N PRO A 88 4.13 12.44 15.51
CA PRO A 88 4.13 13.23 14.29
C PRO A 88 5.09 14.40 14.39
N SER A 89 5.78 14.67 13.28
CA SER A 89 6.58 15.88 13.13
C SER A 89 6.56 16.28 11.66
N LEU A 90 6.75 17.57 11.40
CA LEU A 90 6.83 18.04 10.01
C LEU A 90 7.98 17.35 9.28
N GLN A 91 9.13 17.22 9.97
CA GLN A 91 10.32 16.61 9.39
C GLN A 91 10.06 15.17 8.94
N ASN A 92 9.50 14.31 9.78
CA ASN A 92 9.29 12.92 9.37
C ASN A 92 8.13 12.78 8.38
N ALA A 93 7.16 13.68 8.39
CA ALA A 93 6.12 13.71 7.37
C ALA A 93 6.70 14.06 5.99
N VAL A 94 7.58 15.05 5.93
CA VAL A 94 8.28 15.44 4.67
C VAL A 94 9.15 14.29 4.16
N GLU A 95 9.92 13.66 5.04
CA GLU A 95 10.74 12.51 4.68
C GLU A 95 9.88 11.35 4.13
N ALA A 96 8.75 11.08 4.78
CA ALA A 96 7.84 10.02 4.36
C ALA A 96 7.33 10.27 2.93
N VAL A 97 6.86 11.49 2.66
CA VAL A 97 6.40 11.85 1.30
C VAL A 97 7.53 11.70 0.29
N ASN A 98 8.72 12.20 0.59
CA ASN A 98 9.88 12.11 -0.30
C ASN A 98 10.32 10.66 -0.55
N LYS A 99 10.08 9.75 0.37
CA LYS A 99 10.41 8.34 0.26
C LYS A 99 9.27 7.47 -0.30
N GLY A 100 8.18 8.10 -0.72
CA GLY A 100 7.10 7.41 -1.42
C GLY A 100 5.88 7.03 -0.59
N ALA A 101 5.69 7.63 0.58
CA ALA A 101 4.45 7.45 1.32
C ALA A 101 3.30 8.13 0.59
N ASP A 102 2.18 7.42 0.50
CA ASP A 102 0.95 7.93 -0.12
C ASP A 102 0.00 8.52 0.90
N GLY A 103 0.12 8.14 2.16
CA GLY A 103 -0.72 8.63 3.24
C GLY A 103 0.03 8.70 4.56
N TYR A 104 -0.53 9.43 5.51
CA TYR A 104 0.07 9.67 6.81
C TYR A 104 -1.05 9.79 7.84
N ILE A 105 -1.04 8.92 8.84
CA ILE A 105 -2.06 8.89 9.90
C ILE A 105 -1.39 9.06 11.25
N VAL A 106 -1.99 9.91 12.10
CA VAL A 106 -1.51 10.14 13.46
C VAL A 106 -2.32 9.30 14.45
N LYS A 107 -1.64 8.58 15.34
CA LYS A 107 -2.28 7.82 16.41
C LYS A 107 -2.87 8.78 17.46
N PRO A 108 -3.99 8.46 18.10
CA PRO A 108 -4.72 7.20 18.06
C PRO A 108 -5.47 7.02 16.75
N ILE A 109 -5.49 5.77 16.26
CA ILE A 109 -6.11 5.44 14.97
C ILE A 109 -7.63 5.47 15.10
N LYS A 110 -8.26 6.26 14.26
CA LYS A 110 -9.73 6.26 14.10
C LYS A 110 -10.05 5.31 12.95
N MET A 111 -10.64 4.17 13.27
CA MET A 111 -10.84 3.09 12.27
C MET A 111 -11.67 3.54 11.07
N GLY A 112 -12.67 4.39 11.27
CA GLY A 112 -13.46 4.93 10.16
C GLY A 112 -12.63 5.74 9.20
N GLU A 113 -11.75 6.59 9.71
CA GLU A 113 -10.84 7.39 8.87
C GLU A 113 -9.83 6.51 8.15
N LEU A 114 -9.29 5.51 8.84
CA LEU A 114 -8.35 4.56 8.24
C LEU A 114 -9.01 3.82 7.08
N LEU A 115 -10.20 3.29 7.27
CA LEU A 115 -10.92 2.57 6.22
C LEU A 115 -11.24 3.46 5.02
N THR A 116 -11.62 4.70 5.26
CA THR A 116 -11.90 5.66 4.19
C THR A 116 -10.63 5.93 3.38
N MET A 117 -9.50 6.14 4.03
CA MET A 117 -8.22 6.36 3.37
C MET A 117 -7.79 5.13 2.55
N ILE A 118 -7.94 3.95 3.11
CA ILE A 118 -7.62 2.70 2.42
C ILE A 118 -8.46 2.55 1.15
N LYS A 119 -9.77 2.73 1.25
CA LYS A 119 -10.69 2.63 0.10
C LYS A 119 -10.32 3.62 -0.99
N GLU A 120 -10.06 4.85 -0.63
CA GLU A 120 -9.73 5.90 -1.59
C GLU A 120 -8.42 5.60 -2.33
N HIS A 121 -7.38 5.18 -1.62
CA HIS A 121 -6.11 4.83 -2.25
C HIS A 121 -6.20 3.57 -3.11
N LEU A 122 -6.96 2.57 -2.68
CA LEU A 122 -7.17 1.37 -3.49
C LEU A 122 -7.95 1.70 -4.77
N ARG A 123 -8.92 2.59 -4.69
CA ARG A 123 -9.67 3.05 -5.85
C ARG A 123 -8.75 3.71 -6.87
N LYS A 124 -7.87 4.59 -6.42
CA LYS A 124 -6.89 5.26 -7.28
C LYS A 124 -5.92 4.26 -7.91
N GLN A 125 -5.49 3.27 -7.15
CA GLN A 125 -4.61 2.22 -7.65
C GLN A 125 -5.27 1.44 -8.80
N GLN A 126 -6.54 1.07 -8.63
CA GLN A 126 -7.30 0.35 -9.66
C GLN A 126 -7.51 1.20 -10.92
N GLU A 127 -7.85 2.49 -10.75
CA GLU A 127 -8.03 3.40 -11.88
C GLU A 127 -6.73 3.60 -12.66
N ALA A 128 -5.61 3.74 -11.98
CA ALA A 128 -4.31 3.87 -12.62
C ALA A 128 -3.98 2.64 -13.44
N GLY A 129 -4.30 1.44 -12.93
CA GLY A 129 -4.12 0.19 -13.66
C GLY A 129 -4.96 0.14 -14.94
N LYS A 130 -6.23 0.49 -14.85
CA LYS A 130 -7.13 0.53 -16.02
C LYS A 130 -6.64 1.51 -17.08
N TYR A 131 -6.24 2.69 -16.67
CA TYR A 131 -5.74 3.70 -17.58
C TYR A 131 -4.50 3.20 -18.34
N THR A 132 -3.60 2.53 -17.65
CA THR A 132 -2.39 1.96 -18.26
C THR A 132 -2.75 0.89 -19.28
N GLU A 133 -3.69 0.02 -18.96
CA GLU A 133 -4.16 -1.02 -19.88
C GLU A 133 -4.78 -0.42 -21.14
N GLN A 134 -5.63 0.60 -20.98
CA GLN A 134 -6.25 1.30 -22.10
C GLN A 134 -5.21 1.93 -23.01
N LYS A 135 -4.19 2.56 -22.46
CA LYS A 135 -3.10 3.16 -23.23
C LYS A 135 -2.34 2.13 -24.05
N VAL A 136 -2.08 0.98 -23.46
CA VAL A 136 -1.39 -0.11 -24.16
C VAL A 136 -2.24 -0.62 -25.34
N VAL A 137 -3.54 -0.83 -25.12
CA VAL A 137 -4.46 -1.27 -26.16
C VAL A 137 -4.52 -0.25 -27.30
N GLU A 138 -4.68 1.03 -26.99
CA GLU A 138 -4.69 2.10 -28.01
C GLU A 138 -3.39 2.14 -28.80
N PHE A 139 -2.26 1.98 -28.14
CA PHE A 139 -0.96 1.94 -28.80
C PHE A 139 -0.88 0.77 -29.80
N ILE A 140 -1.31 -0.39 -29.39
CA ILE A 140 -1.30 -1.60 -30.25
C ILE A 140 -2.22 -1.41 -31.46
N GLU A 141 -3.44 -0.90 -31.25
CA GLU A 141 -4.39 -0.64 -32.33
C GLU A 141 -3.88 0.38 -33.34
N THR A 142 -3.29 1.46 -32.86
CA THR A 142 -2.69 2.50 -33.71
C THR A 142 -1.58 1.91 -34.58
N ARG A 143 -0.74 1.11 -33.96
CA ARG A 143 0.40 0.48 -34.66
C ARG A 143 -0.08 -0.50 -35.74
N ALA A 144 -1.11 -1.27 -35.43
CA ALA A 144 -1.71 -2.20 -36.37
C ALA A 144 -2.28 -1.46 -37.60
N LYS A 145 -2.98 -0.33 -37.38
CA LYS A 145 -3.53 0.50 -38.46
C LYS A 145 -2.41 1.08 -39.34
N GLU A 146 -1.33 1.55 -38.75
CA GLU A 146 -0.18 2.06 -39.49
C GLU A 146 0.42 1.00 -40.38
N LEU A 147 0.55 -0.22 -39.92
CA LEU A 147 1.10 -1.32 -40.68
C LEU A 147 0.16 -1.75 -41.82
N GLU A 148 -1.16 -1.73 -41.61
CA GLU A 148 -2.16 -2.05 -42.63
C GLU A 148 -2.18 -1.03 -43.77
N SER A 149 -1.87 0.26 -43.45
CA SER A 149 -1.92 1.31 -44.45
C SER A 149 -0.66 1.41 -45.31
N ARG A 150 0.31 0.56 -45.09
CA ARG A 150 1.51 0.46 -45.90
C ARG A 150 1.25 -0.55 -47.08
#